data_c8ad6301797178268fa83a7a0f87632f
#
_entry.id   c8ad6301797178268fa83a7a0f87632f
#
_cell.length_a   1.000
_cell.length_b   1.000
_cell.length_c   1.000
_cell.angle_alpha   90.00
_cell.angle_beta   90.00
_cell.angle_gamma   90.00
#
_symmetry.space_group_name_H-M   'P 1'
#
loop_
_entity.id
_entity.type
_entity.pdbx_description
1 polymer ?
#
loop_
_entity_poly.entity_id
_entity_poly.type
_entity_poly.pdbx_seq_one_letter_code
_entity_poly.pdbx_strand_id
1 'polypeptide(L)' 'MNKIICKKVYDTKTASLVHKFTQGYLGDPAGFEETLYQTPEGLYFLYVAGGEASPYPNEDILRLAKTKVKEWTEKH' A
#
# COMPACT_ATOMS: atom_id res chain seq x y z
N MET A 1 -2.92 -3.72 10.18
CA MET A 1 -2.88 -2.26 10.24
C MET A 1 -4.16 -1.65 9.69
N ASN A 2 -4.64 -0.57 10.27
CA ASN A 2 -5.79 0.14 9.73
C ASN A 2 -5.59 1.66 9.84
N LYS A 3 -6.38 2.40 9.06
CA LYS A 3 -6.33 3.86 9.05
C LYS A 3 -7.70 4.39 8.63
N ILE A 4 -8.15 5.45 9.27
CA ILE A 4 -9.39 6.13 8.91
C ILE A 4 -9.06 7.37 8.10
N ILE A 5 -9.54 7.43 6.86
CA ILE A 5 -9.31 8.55 5.94
C ILE A 5 -10.67 8.98 5.39
N CYS A 6 -11.03 10.25 5.55
CA CYS A 6 -12.29 10.80 5.04
C CYS A 6 -13.51 9.97 5.50
N LYS A 7 -13.53 9.59 6.79
CA LYS A 7 -14.60 8.78 7.41
C LYS A 7 -14.71 7.35 6.86
N LYS A 8 -13.71 6.89 6.09
CA LYS A 8 -13.63 5.51 5.60
C LYS A 8 -12.51 4.77 6.31
N VAL A 9 -12.78 3.54 6.70
CA VAL A 9 -11.80 2.69 7.37
C VAL A 9 -11.05 1.86 6.32
N TYR A 10 -9.73 1.97 6.31
CA TYR A 10 -8.85 1.18 5.44
C TYR A 10 -8.08 0.20 6.32
N ASP A 11 -8.48 -1.07 6.28
CA ASP A 11 -7.94 -2.12 7.14
C ASP A 11 -7.42 -3.27 6.29
N THR A 12 -6.13 -3.60 6.45
CA THR A 12 -5.50 -4.70 5.72
C THR A 12 -6.09 -6.06 6.08
N LYS A 13 -6.71 -6.19 7.25
CA LYS A 13 -7.31 -7.45 7.70
C LYS A 13 -8.63 -7.76 6.98
N THR A 14 -9.39 -6.73 6.61
CA THR A 14 -10.69 -6.91 5.98
C THR A 14 -10.65 -6.70 4.47
N ALA A 15 -9.56 -6.12 3.96
CA ALA A 15 -9.40 -5.85 2.54
C ALA A 15 -8.82 -7.06 1.82
N SER A 16 -9.09 -7.13 0.52
CA SER A 16 -8.53 -8.17 -0.34
C SER A 16 -7.24 -7.69 -0.97
N LEU A 17 -6.20 -8.54 -0.94
CA LEU A 17 -4.93 -8.23 -1.59
C LEU A 17 -5.11 -8.31 -3.11
N VAL A 18 -4.76 -7.25 -3.81
CA VAL A 18 -4.87 -7.16 -5.27
C VAL A 18 -3.50 -7.40 -5.92
N HIS A 19 -2.47 -6.71 -5.43
CA HIS A 19 -1.14 -6.80 -6.01
C HIS A 19 -0.10 -6.37 -4.97
N LYS A 20 1.08 -6.99 -5.01
CA LYS A 20 2.18 -6.65 -4.11
C LYS A 20 3.43 -6.35 -4.94
N PHE A 21 4.09 -5.24 -4.64
CA PHE A 21 5.36 -4.86 -5.24
C PHE A 21 6.41 -4.73 -4.13
N THR A 22 7.58 -5.32 -4.36
CA THR A 22 8.70 -5.24 -3.42
C THR A 22 9.93 -4.76 -4.17
N GLN A 23 10.60 -3.76 -3.61
CA GLN A 23 11.86 -3.22 -4.14
C GLN A 23 12.97 -3.52 -3.14
N GLY A 24 14.11 -4.02 -3.64
CA GLY A 24 15.22 -4.39 -2.78
C GLY A 24 15.09 -5.79 -2.22
N TYR A 25 15.84 -6.08 -1.15
CA TYR A 25 15.86 -7.39 -0.50
C TYR A 25 15.59 -7.25 0.99
N LEU A 26 15.31 -8.37 1.64
CA LEU A 26 15.05 -8.38 3.08
C LEU A 26 16.26 -7.86 3.84
N GLY A 27 16.03 -6.85 4.68
CA GLY A 27 17.10 -6.19 5.43
C GLY A 27 17.76 -5.03 4.72
N ASP A 28 17.39 -4.74 3.46
CA ASP A 28 17.90 -3.60 2.73
C ASP A 28 17.31 -2.30 3.32
N PRO A 29 18.15 -1.40 3.87
CA PRO A 29 17.63 -0.15 4.44
C PRO A 29 16.97 0.78 3.44
N ALA A 30 17.27 0.64 2.14
CA ALA A 30 16.64 1.40 1.08
C ALA A 30 15.48 0.63 0.42
N GLY A 31 15.27 -0.64 0.79
CA GLY A 31 14.19 -1.46 0.26
C GLY A 31 12.84 -1.07 0.84
N PHE A 32 11.79 -1.32 0.08
CA PHE A 32 10.43 -1.03 0.52
C PHE A 32 9.44 -1.96 -0.18
N GLU A 33 8.22 -2.02 0.37
CA GLU A 33 7.12 -2.75 -0.27
C GLU A 33 5.89 -1.87 -0.36
N GLU A 34 5.12 -2.09 -1.43
CA GLU A 34 3.84 -1.45 -1.65
C GLU A 34 2.84 -2.57 -1.96
N THR A 35 1.79 -2.69 -1.15
CA THR A 35 0.76 -3.70 -1.36
C THR A 35 -0.57 -3.02 -1.64
N LEU A 36 -1.15 -3.34 -2.80
CA LEU A 36 -2.45 -2.79 -3.20
C LEU A 36 -3.55 -3.67 -2.64
N TYR A 37 -4.46 -3.06 -1.90
CA TYR A 37 -5.64 -3.72 -1.35
C TYR A 37 -6.91 -3.08 -1.88
N GLN A 38 -7.98 -3.86 -1.91
CA GLN A 38 -9.32 -3.37 -2.20
C GLN A 38 -10.23 -3.65 -1.00
N THR A 39 -10.92 -2.62 -0.51
CA THR A 39 -11.87 -2.77 0.58
C THR A 39 -13.15 -3.48 0.12
N PRO A 40 -13.96 -4.04 1.06
CA PRO A 40 -15.25 -4.61 0.69
C PRO A 40 -16.20 -3.63 -0.02
N GLU A 41 -15.98 -2.33 0.19
CA GLU A 41 -16.76 -1.28 -0.47
C GLU A 41 -16.28 -0.96 -1.89
N GLY A 42 -15.18 -1.57 -2.35
CA GLY A 42 -14.62 -1.34 -3.66
C GLY A 42 -13.59 -0.22 -3.74
N LEU A 43 -13.15 0.31 -2.60
CA LEU A 43 -12.12 1.34 -2.54
C LEU A 43 -10.74 0.72 -2.56
N TYR A 44 -9.76 1.45 -3.07
CA TYR A 44 -8.38 0.97 -3.14
C TYR A 44 -7.47 1.77 -2.21
N PHE A 45 -6.49 1.09 -1.65
CA PHE A 45 -5.44 1.73 -0.87
C PHE A 45 -4.15 0.94 -0.98
N LEU A 46 -3.02 1.63 -0.70
CA LEU A 46 -1.71 1.01 -0.64
C LEU A 46 -1.27 0.91 0.82
N TYR A 47 -0.85 -0.29 1.23
CA TYR A 47 -0.09 -0.46 2.45
C TYR A 47 1.38 -0.39 2.06
N VAL A 48 2.12 0.50 2.71
CA VAL A 48 3.53 0.76 2.38
C VAL A 48 4.39 0.62 3.63
N ALA A 49 5.57 0.04 3.45
CA ALA A 49 6.54 -0.12 4.52
C ALA A 49 7.93 -0.28 3.92
N GLY A 50 8.96 0.11 4.64
CA GLY A 50 10.33 -0.02 4.15
C GLY A 50 11.37 0.20 5.22
N GLY A 51 12.64 0.22 4.82
CA GLY A 51 13.77 0.50 5.68
C GLY A 51 13.95 1.99 5.95
N GLU A 52 14.91 2.32 6.80
CA GLU A 52 15.15 3.70 7.21
C GLU A 52 15.50 4.64 6.05
N ALA A 53 16.19 4.13 5.04
CA ALA A 53 16.62 4.93 3.88
C ALA A 53 15.64 4.84 2.72
N SER A 54 14.50 4.15 2.88
CA SER A 54 13.47 4.02 1.85
C SER A 54 12.53 5.24 1.85
N PRO A 55 11.70 5.40 0.79
CA PRO A 55 10.64 6.40 0.79
C PRO A 55 9.60 6.20 1.90
N TYR A 56 9.55 5.01 2.50
CA TYR A 56 8.58 4.64 3.53
C TYR A 56 9.28 4.16 4.80
N PRO A 57 9.98 5.05 5.53
CA PRO A 57 10.70 4.63 6.75
C PRO A 57 9.76 4.17 7.87
N ASN A 58 8.50 4.56 7.80
CA ASN A 58 7.45 4.09 8.70
C ASN A 58 6.32 3.50 7.87
N GLU A 59 5.69 2.42 8.37
CA GLU A 59 4.54 1.85 7.68
C GLU A 59 3.39 2.86 7.64
N ASP A 60 2.63 2.84 6.55
CA ASP A 60 1.50 3.75 6.37
C ASP A 60 0.49 3.14 5.40
N ILE A 61 -0.68 3.75 5.35
CA ILE A 61 -1.74 3.42 4.40
C ILE A 61 -2.03 4.66 3.58
N LEU A 62 -1.92 4.52 2.26
CA LEU A 62 -2.13 5.62 1.32
C LEU A 62 -3.36 5.33 0.47
N ARG A 63 -4.31 6.26 0.48
CA ARG A 63 -5.51 6.13 -0.34
C ARG A 63 -5.14 6.24 -1.82
N LEU A 64 -5.72 5.36 -2.65
CA LEU A 64 -5.43 5.34 -4.08
C LEU A 64 -6.73 5.42 -4.86
N ALA A 65 -6.86 6.42 -5.74
CA ALA A 65 -8.03 6.58 -6.59
C ALA A 65 -8.07 5.46 -7.64
N LYS A 66 -9.26 5.05 -8.04
CA LYS A 66 -9.44 3.98 -9.03
C LYS A 66 -8.67 4.23 -10.32
N THR A 67 -8.62 5.48 -10.77
CA THR A 67 -7.86 5.86 -11.97
C THR A 67 -6.35 5.71 -11.76
N LYS A 68 -5.88 5.89 -10.55
CA LYS A 68 -4.45 5.74 -10.21
C LYS A 68 -4.03 4.29 -10.03
N VAL A 69 -4.97 3.41 -9.70
CA VAL A 69 -4.71 1.97 -9.57
C VAL A 69 -4.13 1.42 -10.86
N LYS A 70 -4.71 1.76 -11.99
CA LYS A 70 -4.24 1.30 -13.30
C LYS A 70 -2.80 1.76 -13.57
N GLU A 71 -2.51 3.03 -13.31
CA GLU A 71 -1.16 3.57 -13.48
C GLU A 71 -0.15 2.88 -12.57
N TRP A 72 -0.53 2.63 -11.33
CA TRP A 72 0.33 1.98 -10.36
C TRP A 72 0.65 0.54 -10.78
N THR A 73 -0.36 -0.22 -11.19
CA THR A 73 -0.16 -1.62 -11.61
C THR A 73 0.65 -1.75 -12.90
N GLU A 74 0.57 -0.77 -13.80
CA GLU A 74 1.38 -0.75 -15.01
C GLU A 74 2.87 -0.51 -14.72
N LYS A 75 3.17 0.22 -13.63
CA LYS A 75 4.56 0.51 -13.24
C LYS A 75 5.15 -0.57 -12.33
N HIS A 76 4.35 -1.38 -11.74
CA HIS A 76 4.73 -2.39 -10.77
C HIS A 76 4.20 -3.77 -11.16
#